data_2d5f7a474fc6b647e0a1fa3c487bc43b
#
_entry.id   2d5f7a474fc6b647e0a1fa3c487bc43b
#
_cell.length_a   1.000
_cell.length_b   1.000
_cell.length_c   1.000
_cell.angle_alpha   90.00
_cell.angle_beta   90.00
_cell.angle_gamma   90.00
#
_symmetry.space_group_name_H-M   'P 1'
#
loop_
_entity.id
_entity.type
_entity.pdbx_description
1 polymer ?
#
loop_
_entity_poly.entity_id
_entity_poly.type
_entity_poly.pdbx_seq_one_letter_code
_entity_poly.pdbx_strand_id
1 'polypeptide(L)'
;MHKLIYNALATSYGVKLKDNQKIKMNKTQSYDRIAFGYDFIAGLFSFNQINKSQLAFVSHLSTQGTCLILGGGTGYFLQKLLEENKTIHVTYVDASVKMIASAQKRISKKRPSELYRVSFICKHVEDFQFENYDLIVCNYFLDLFDDAYVTLLIERFKQHLKKDGLLYITDFSIPEKGFMHWSTKVGVKILYTLFGWITSLSVQHLPNIKSIVLQNNFVLLESVAFFKGALKCNLYK
;
A
#
# COMPACT_ATOMS: atom_id res chain seq x y z
N MET A 1 -5.50 -8.49 -23.72
CA MET A 1 -6.72 -8.89 -22.97
C MET A 1 -6.99 -7.97 -21.77
N HIS A 2 -6.03 -7.65 -20.88
CA HIS A 2 -6.23 -6.79 -19.69
C HIS A 2 -6.69 -5.35 -19.99
N LYS A 3 -6.20 -4.72 -21.07
CA LYS A 3 -6.61 -3.37 -21.47
C LYS A 3 -8.09 -3.29 -21.90
N LEU A 4 -8.63 -4.38 -22.43
CA LEU A 4 -10.04 -4.51 -22.81
C LEU A 4 -10.93 -4.66 -21.56
N ILE A 5 -10.48 -5.38 -20.53
CA ILE A 5 -11.22 -5.54 -19.27
C ILE A 5 -11.23 -4.23 -18.48
N TYR A 6 -10.10 -3.50 -18.42
CA TYR A 6 -10.01 -2.19 -17.82
C TYR A 6 -10.94 -1.17 -18.48
N ASN A 7 -10.94 -1.13 -19.82
CA ASN A 7 -11.82 -0.23 -20.57
C ASN A 7 -13.31 -0.63 -20.43
N ALA A 8 -13.63 -1.92 -20.36
CA ALA A 8 -14.99 -2.42 -20.17
C ALA A 8 -15.56 -2.06 -18.80
N LEU A 9 -14.75 -2.20 -17.74
CA LEU A 9 -15.13 -1.81 -16.37
C LEU A 9 -15.28 -0.30 -16.24
N ALA A 10 -14.33 0.50 -16.74
CA ALA A 10 -14.41 1.95 -16.73
C ALA A 10 -15.66 2.48 -17.49
N THR A 11 -16.04 1.83 -18.58
CA THR A 11 -17.24 2.17 -19.35
C THR A 11 -18.53 1.79 -18.62
N SER A 12 -18.54 0.68 -17.90
CA SER A 12 -19.66 0.21 -17.07
C SER A 12 -20.00 1.17 -15.92
N TYR A 13 -19.00 1.89 -15.40
CA TYR A 13 -19.17 2.87 -14.31
C TYR A 13 -19.25 4.33 -14.77
N GLY A 14 -19.42 4.58 -16.06
CA GLY A 14 -19.61 5.94 -16.61
C GLY A 14 -18.39 6.84 -16.56
N VAL A 15 -17.20 6.31 -16.32
CA VAL A 15 -15.94 7.04 -16.32
C VAL A 15 -15.47 7.24 -17.75
N LYS A 16 -15.66 8.45 -18.32
CA LYS A 16 -15.07 8.85 -19.61
C LYS A 16 -13.55 8.98 -19.43
N LEU A 17 -12.81 7.97 -19.85
CA LEU A 17 -11.35 8.08 -19.98
C LEU A 17 -11.02 9.12 -21.06
N LYS A 18 -10.31 10.17 -20.70
CA LYS A 18 -9.76 11.12 -21.70
C LYS A 18 -8.70 10.40 -22.53
N ASP A 19 -8.88 10.40 -23.84
CA ASP A 19 -8.14 9.63 -24.86
C ASP A 19 -6.64 9.97 -25.02
N ASN A 20 -6.00 10.67 -24.09
CA ASN A 20 -4.62 11.14 -24.24
C ASN A 20 -3.68 10.81 -23.09
N GLN A 21 -3.95 9.76 -22.31
CA GLN A 21 -2.89 9.22 -21.43
C GLN A 21 -2.23 8.01 -22.08
N LYS A 22 -1.37 8.23 -23.09
CA LYS A 22 -0.25 7.35 -23.36
C LYS A 22 0.64 7.35 -22.12
N ILE A 23 0.36 6.43 -21.20
CA ILE A 23 1.27 6.10 -20.12
C ILE A 23 2.52 5.50 -20.80
N LYS A 24 3.49 6.36 -21.12
CA LYS A 24 4.81 5.92 -21.55
C LYS A 24 5.42 5.14 -20.39
N MET A 25 5.49 3.83 -20.56
CA MET A 25 6.16 2.88 -19.66
C MET A 25 7.68 3.10 -19.69
N ASN A 26 8.14 4.11 -18.96
CA ASN A 26 9.52 4.18 -18.47
C ASN A 26 9.50 4.20 -16.93
N LYS A 27 8.60 3.41 -16.33
CA LYS A 27 8.27 3.49 -14.90
C LYS A 27 9.27 2.78 -13.98
N THR A 28 9.95 1.74 -14.43
CA THR A 28 10.83 0.95 -13.54
C THR A 28 12.02 1.77 -13.02
N GLN A 29 12.61 2.62 -13.85
CA GLN A 29 13.69 3.53 -13.41
C GLN A 29 13.20 4.62 -12.44
N SER A 30 11.92 4.96 -12.50
CA SER A 30 11.30 5.96 -11.64
C SER A 30 11.17 5.47 -10.19
N TYR A 31 10.68 4.25 -9.99
CA TYR A 31 10.57 3.65 -8.65
C TYR A 31 11.93 3.35 -8.00
N ASP A 32 12.95 3.03 -8.79
CA ASP A 32 14.31 2.86 -8.29
C ASP A 32 14.93 4.18 -7.77
N ARG A 33 14.50 5.32 -8.30
CA ARG A 33 14.88 6.66 -7.79
C ARG A 33 14.14 7.03 -6.51
N ILE A 34 12.92 6.53 -6.33
CA ILE A 34 12.15 6.72 -5.08
C ILE A 34 12.82 6.02 -3.91
N ALA A 35 13.44 4.85 -4.11
CA ALA A 35 14.16 4.15 -3.06
C ALA A 35 15.22 5.04 -2.38
N PHE A 36 15.82 5.97 -3.12
CA PHE A 36 16.79 6.96 -2.59
C PHE A 36 16.09 8.15 -1.89
N GLY A 37 14.95 8.61 -2.45
CA GLY A 37 14.17 9.71 -1.88
C GLY A 37 13.35 9.29 -0.66
N TYR A 38 12.95 8.01 -0.60
CA TYR A 38 12.17 7.48 0.52
C TYR A 38 12.93 7.53 1.84
N ASP A 39 14.22 7.21 1.86
CA ASP A 39 15.07 7.33 3.05
C ASP A 39 15.23 8.79 3.50
N PHE A 40 15.23 9.74 2.57
CA PHE A 40 15.31 11.17 2.86
C PHE A 40 13.99 11.73 3.43
N ILE A 41 12.86 11.36 2.81
CA ILE A 41 11.51 11.80 3.24
C ILE A 41 11.14 11.15 4.58
N ALA A 42 11.51 9.90 4.76
CA ALA A 42 11.33 9.21 6.03
C ALA A 42 12.19 9.82 7.15
N GLY A 43 13.33 10.44 6.84
CA GLY A 43 14.10 11.26 7.77
C GLY A 43 13.40 12.59 8.15
N LEU A 44 12.65 13.19 7.23
CA LEU A 44 11.90 14.43 7.46
C LEU A 44 10.63 14.23 8.30
N PHE A 45 9.97 13.07 8.19
CA PHE A 45 8.72 12.75 8.91
C PHE A 45 8.95 11.72 10.03
N SER A 46 9.87 12.00 10.97
CA SER A 46 10.05 11.18 12.19
C SER A 46 9.80 9.67 11.94
N PHE A 47 10.79 8.98 11.42
CA PHE A 47 10.83 7.54 11.08
C PHE A 47 10.07 6.65 12.07
N ASN A 48 10.07 7.06 13.33
CA ASN A 48 9.44 6.31 14.40
C ASN A 48 7.90 6.24 14.25
N GLN A 49 7.24 7.29 13.73
CA GLN A 49 5.78 7.33 13.62
C GLN A 49 5.28 6.50 12.41
N ILE A 50 5.97 6.57 11.28
CA ILE A 50 5.68 5.73 10.10
C ILE A 50 5.86 4.25 10.46
N ASN A 51 6.97 3.90 11.11
CA ASN A 51 7.22 2.54 11.53
C ASN A 51 6.21 2.04 12.57
N LYS A 52 5.88 2.89 13.57
CA LYS A 52 4.87 2.54 14.58
C LYS A 52 3.48 2.35 13.98
N SER A 53 3.08 3.22 13.04
CA SER A 53 1.76 3.12 12.42
C SER A 53 1.58 1.84 11.61
N GLN A 54 2.63 1.39 10.91
CA GLN A 54 2.58 0.11 10.18
C GLN A 54 2.44 -1.11 11.09
N LEU A 55 2.73 -0.98 12.38
CA LEU A 55 2.75 -2.12 13.31
C LEU A 55 1.58 -2.13 14.28
N ALA A 56 0.63 -1.19 14.14
CA ALA A 56 -0.43 -0.97 15.11
C ALA A 56 -1.18 -2.23 15.56
N PHE A 57 -1.45 -3.15 14.63
CA PHE A 57 -2.22 -4.37 14.90
C PHE A 57 -1.45 -5.67 14.61
N VAL A 58 -0.15 -5.61 14.33
CA VAL A 58 0.64 -6.79 13.91
C VAL A 58 0.56 -7.93 14.92
N SER A 59 0.54 -7.62 16.23
CA SER A 59 0.42 -8.61 17.31
C SER A 59 -0.95 -9.27 17.41
N HIS A 60 -1.99 -8.66 16.80
CA HIS A 60 -3.36 -9.17 16.83
C HIS A 60 -3.73 -9.95 15.55
N LEU A 61 -2.86 -9.94 14.54
CA LEU A 61 -3.14 -10.64 13.29
C LEU A 61 -3.10 -12.17 13.52
N SER A 62 -4.00 -12.88 12.84
CA SER A 62 -4.03 -14.34 12.86
C SER A 62 -2.65 -14.93 12.55
N THR A 63 -2.30 -15.98 13.26
CA THR A 63 -1.01 -16.65 13.13
C THR A 63 -0.96 -17.66 11.98
N GLN A 64 -2.08 -17.97 11.33
CA GLN A 64 -2.18 -18.97 10.28
C GLN A 64 -2.70 -18.41 8.98
N GLY A 65 -2.32 -19.03 7.86
CA GLY A 65 -2.84 -18.71 6.54
C GLY A 65 -1.87 -18.01 5.61
N THR A 66 -2.44 -17.28 4.65
CA THR A 66 -1.72 -16.63 3.56
C THR A 66 -1.91 -15.11 3.63
N CYS A 67 -0.82 -14.38 3.46
CA CYS A 67 -0.81 -12.92 3.48
C CYS A 67 -0.29 -12.38 2.14
N LEU A 68 -0.97 -11.41 1.58
CA LEU A 68 -0.47 -10.57 0.48
C LEU A 68 -0.02 -9.25 1.04
N ILE A 69 1.23 -8.86 0.76
CA ILE A 69 1.74 -7.51 1.04
C ILE A 69 1.97 -6.81 -0.30
N LEU A 70 1.26 -5.71 -0.54
CA LEU A 70 1.40 -4.87 -1.74
C LEU A 70 2.19 -3.60 -1.42
N GLY A 71 3.15 -3.26 -2.29
CA GLY A 71 4.03 -2.10 -2.09
C GLY A 71 4.88 -2.24 -0.83
N GLY A 72 5.41 -3.43 -0.56
CA GLY A 72 6.06 -3.75 0.71
C GLY A 72 7.35 -2.96 1.00
N GLY A 73 7.95 -2.32 0.00
CA GLY A 73 9.12 -1.46 0.15
C GLY A 73 10.36 -2.21 0.62
N THR A 74 11.03 -1.70 1.65
CA THR A 74 12.29 -2.28 2.18
C THR A 74 12.11 -3.47 3.12
N GLY A 75 10.86 -3.97 3.30
CA GLY A 75 10.56 -5.16 4.07
C GLY A 75 10.53 -4.97 5.59
N TYR A 76 10.37 -3.75 6.10
CA TYR A 76 10.30 -3.51 7.54
C TYR A 76 9.08 -4.15 8.18
N PHE A 77 7.88 -3.93 7.60
CA PHE A 77 6.65 -4.56 8.05
C PHE A 77 6.74 -6.10 7.96
N LEU A 78 7.22 -6.61 6.83
CA LEU A 78 7.43 -8.05 6.63
C LEU A 78 8.30 -8.66 7.74
N GLN A 79 9.44 -8.03 8.06
CA GLN A 79 10.30 -8.50 9.14
C GLN A 79 9.51 -8.62 10.45
N LYS A 80 8.74 -7.60 10.82
CA LYS A 80 7.97 -7.57 12.06
C LYS A 80 6.81 -8.59 12.06
N LEU A 81 6.12 -8.72 10.93
CA LEU A 81 5.10 -9.75 10.77
C LEU A 81 5.67 -11.16 10.98
N LEU A 82 6.84 -11.45 10.43
CA LEU A 82 7.50 -12.75 10.59
C LEU A 82 8.06 -12.96 12.02
N GLU A 83 8.34 -11.88 12.75
CA GLU A 83 8.74 -11.94 14.17
C GLU A 83 7.57 -12.37 15.06
N GLU A 84 6.41 -11.77 14.86
CA GLU A 84 5.20 -12.01 15.66
C GLU A 84 4.47 -13.28 15.22
N ASN A 85 4.54 -13.62 13.94
CA ASN A 85 3.77 -14.71 13.33
C ASN A 85 4.69 -15.82 12.81
N LYS A 86 4.50 -17.05 13.32
CA LYS A 86 5.39 -18.18 13.02
C LYS A 86 4.94 -19.07 11.87
N THR A 87 3.72 -18.93 11.39
CA THR A 87 3.13 -19.89 10.44
C THR A 87 2.58 -19.27 9.16
N ILE A 88 2.43 -17.94 9.10
CA ILE A 88 1.89 -17.24 7.93
C ILE A 88 2.83 -17.36 6.72
N HIS A 89 2.27 -17.65 5.55
CA HIS A 89 2.98 -17.59 4.27
C HIS A 89 2.70 -16.25 3.59
N VAL A 90 3.74 -15.60 3.10
CA VAL A 90 3.65 -14.23 2.58
C VAL A 90 3.98 -14.18 1.11
N THR A 91 3.05 -13.66 0.30
CA THR A 91 3.30 -13.17 -1.05
C THR A 91 3.63 -11.68 -0.95
N TYR A 92 4.89 -11.33 -1.25
CA TYR A 92 5.43 -10.00 -1.10
C TYR A 92 5.65 -9.35 -2.47
N VAL A 93 4.88 -8.33 -2.80
CA VAL A 93 4.85 -7.70 -4.13
C VAL A 93 5.31 -6.25 -4.05
N ASP A 94 6.26 -5.89 -4.90
CA ASP A 94 6.69 -4.51 -5.10
C ASP A 94 7.13 -4.31 -6.56
N ALA A 95 6.88 -3.14 -7.13
CA ALA A 95 7.25 -2.84 -8.50
C ALA A 95 8.75 -2.53 -8.67
N SER A 96 9.45 -2.24 -7.57
CA SER A 96 10.87 -1.87 -7.58
C SER A 96 11.77 -3.07 -7.31
N VAL A 97 12.66 -3.36 -8.27
CA VAL A 97 13.72 -4.38 -8.12
C VAL A 97 14.58 -4.09 -6.88
N LYS A 98 14.88 -2.80 -6.62
CA LYS A 98 15.71 -2.39 -5.46
C LYS A 98 14.99 -2.61 -4.14
N MET A 99 13.67 -2.37 -4.10
CA MET A 99 12.87 -2.65 -2.90
C MET A 99 12.80 -4.15 -2.61
N ILE A 100 12.53 -4.97 -3.63
CA ILE A 100 12.57 -6.44 -3.50
C ILE A 100 13.94 -6.91 -2.99
N ALA A 101 15.04 -6.46 -3.60
CA ALA A 101 16.39 -6.84 -3.17
C ALA A 101 16.69 -6.40 -1.73
N SER A 102 16.23 -5.19 -1.33
CA SER A 102 16.38 -4.68 0.03
C SER A 102 15.58 -5.51 1.04
N ALA A 103 14.35 -5.88 0.72
CA ALA A 103 13.51 -6.73 1.55
C ALA A 103 14.12 -8.13 1.71
N GLN A 104 14.55 -8.76 0.62
CA GLN A 104 15.24 -10.05 0.64
C GLN A 104 16.49 -10.01 1.52
N LYS A 105 17.36 -8.99 1.33
CA LYS A 105 18.56 -8.80 2.15
C LYS A 105 18.21 -8.61 3.63
N ARG A 106 17.15 -7.86 3.94
CA ARG A 106 16.67 -7.67 5.32
C ARG A 106 16.27 -9.00 5.95
N ILE A 107 15.44 -9.79 5.27
CA ILE A 107 14.96 -11.07 5.81
C ILE A 107 16.10 -12.08 5.90
N SER A 108 16.95 -12.19 4.88
CA SER A 108 18.14 -13.08 4.91
C SER A 108 19.07 -12.78 6.09
N LYS A 109 19.21 -11.50 6.46
CA LYS A 109 20.07 -11.08 7.58
C LYS A 109 19.41 -11.24 8.94
N LYS A 110 18.11 -10.92 9.03
CA LYS A 110 17.40 -10.83 10.31
C LYS A 110 16.58 -12.07 10.65
N ARG A 111 16.11 -12.79 9.64
CA ARG A 111 15.20 -13.94 9.73
C ARG A 111 15.50 -14.98 8.66
N PRO A 112 16.74 -15.51 8.56
CA PRO A 112 17.11 -16.42 7.48
C PRO A 112 16.27 -17.71 7.47
N SER A 113 15.89 -18.20 8.63
CA SER A 113 15.01 -19.37 8.80
C SER A 113 13.59 -19.16 8.29
N GLU A 114 13.17 -17.92 8.01
CA GLU A 114 11.80 -17.62 7.61
C GLU A 114 11.65 -17.37 6.09
N LEU A 115 12.77 -17.37 5.36
CA LEU A 115 12.76 -17.09 3.91
C LEU A 115 11.85 -18.04 3.12
N TYR A 116 11.76 -19.31 3.54
CA TYR A 116 10.93 -20.32 2.88
C TYR A 116 9.43 -19.99 2.87
N ARG A 117 9.00 -19.09 3.77
CA ARG A 117 7.59 -18.67 3.88
C ARG A 117 7.29 -17.41 3.06
N VAL A 118 8.27 -16.84 2.34
CA VAL A 118 8.11 -15.58 1.63
C VAL A 118 8.37 -15.74 0.15
N SER A 119 7.36 -15.49 -0.66
CA SER A 119 7.47 -15.39 -2.12
C SER A 119 7.65 -13.93 -2.52
N PHE A 120 8.85 -13.54 -2.96
CA PHE A 120 9.15 -12.18 -3.43
C PHE A 120 8.85 -12.05 -4.91
N ILE A 121 7.99 -11.11 -5.28
CA ILE A 121 7.52 -10.90 -6.66
C ILE A 121 7.75 -9.44 -7.04
N CYS A 122 8.59 -9.22 -8.07
CA CYS A 122 8.82 -7.90 -8.63
C CYS A 122 7.84 -7.66 -9.78
N LYS A 123 6.69 -7.04 -9.49
CA LYS A 123 5.64 -6.72 -10.46
C LYS A 123 4.87 -5.46 -10.05
N HIS A 124 4.34 -4.76 -11.06
CA HIS A 124 3.29 -3.77 -10.82
C HIS A 124 2.00 -4.49 -10.41
N VAL A 125 1.17 -3.83 -9.60
CA VAL A 125 -0.09 -4.41 -9.12
C VAL A 125 -1.07 -4.69 -10.25
N GLU A 126 -0.97 -3.96 -11.35
CA GLU A 126 -1.75 -4.13 -12.57
C GLU A 126 -1.48 -5.49 -13.24
N ASP A 127 -0.21 -5.94 -13.19
CA ASP A 127 0.26 -7.18 -13.81
C ASP A 127 0.29 -8.37 -12.85
N PHE A 128 -0.02 -8.12 -11.56
CA PHE A 128 -0.03 -9.16 -10.55
C PHE A 128 -1.33 -9.97 -10.60
N GLN A 129 -1.21 -11.28 -10.60
CA GLN A 129 -2.36 -12.20 -10.49
C GLN A 129 -2.62 -12.52 -9.03
N PHE A 130 -3.80 -12.12 -8.56
CA PHE A 130 -4.21 -12.37 -7.18
C PHE A 130 -4.65 -13.82 -7.00
N GLU A 131 -4.25 -14.40 -5.89
CA GLU A 131 -4.80 -15.61 -5.31
C GLU A 131 -5.77 -15.24 -4.18
N ASN A 132 -6.24 -16.22 -3.40
CA ASN A 132 -7.07 -15.97 -2.24
C ASN A 132 -6.22 -15.89 -0.96
N TYR A 133 -6.40 -14.83 -0.18
CA TYR A 133 -5.61 -14.51 1.01
C TYR A 133 -6.47 -14.41 2.26
N ASP A 134 -5.88 -14.78 3.40
CA ASP A 134 -6.47 -14.55 4.72
C ASP A 134 -6.21 -13.11 5.21
N LEU A 135 -5.15 -12.48 4.68
CA LEU A 135 -4.75 -11.12 5.01
C LEU A 135 -4.22 -10.40 3.77
N ILE A 136 -4.73 -9.21 3.49
CA ILE A 136 -4.15 -8.29 2.50
C ILE A 136 -3.66 -7.05 3.24
N VAL A 137 -2.41 -6.65 2.99
CA VAL A 137 -1.72 -5.53 3.63
C VAL A 137 -1.31 -4.50 2.60
N CYS A 138 -1.69 -3.25 2.83
CA CYS A 138 -1.30 -2.07 2.07
C CYS A 138 -0.77 -1.00 3.03
N ASN A 139 0.55 -0.83 3.11
CA ASN A 139 1.17 0.20 3.94
C ASN A 139 1.79 1.28 3.05
N TYR A 140 1.22 2.50 3.07
CA TYR A 140 1.66 3.63 2.24
C TYR A 140 1.74 3.24 0.75
N PHE A 141 0.67 2.64 0.28
CA PHE A 141 0.57 2.10 -1.06
C PHE A 141 -0.63 2.65 -1.84
N LEU A 142 -1.80 2.75 -1.20
CA LEU A 142 -3.03 3.19 -1.87
C LEU A 142 -3.02 4.69 -2.17
N ASP A 143 -2.29 5.49 -1.41
CA ASP A 143 -2.07 6.91 -1.64
C ASP A 143 -1.31 7.23 -2.94
N LEU A 144 -0.70 6.24 -3.57
CA LEU A 144 -0.01 6.36 -4.86
C LEU A 144 -0.96 6.39 -6.07
N PHE A 145 -2.26 6.18 -5.83
CA PHE A 145 -3.28 6.05 -6.88
C PHE A 145 -4.41 7.07 -6.71
N ASP A 146 -5.18 7.31 -7.77
CA ASP A 146 -6.39 8.10 -7.70
C ASP A 146 -7.58 7.31 -7.12
N ASP A 147 -8.67 8.01 -6.76
CA ASP A 147 -9.85 7.39 -6.15
C ASP A 147 -10.46 6.28 -7.03
N ALA A 148 -10.46 6.46 -8.36
CA ALA A 148 -11.03 5.49 -9.28
C ALA A 148 -10.23 4.17 -9.28
N TYR A 149 -8.90 4.28 -9.31
CA TYR A 149 -8.04 3.10 -9.27
C TYR A 149 -8.01 2.44 -7.89
N VAL A 150 -8.05 3.23 -6.80
CA VAL A 150 -8.21 2.70 -5.44
C VAL A 150 -9.51 1.91 -5.33
N THR A 151 -10.61 2.41 -5.89
CA THR A 151 -11.90 1.69 -5.89
C THR A 151 -11.77 0.32 -6.56
N LEU A 152 -11.16 0.26 -7.76
CA LEU A 152 -10.92 -1.01 -8.46
C LEU A 152 -10.03 -1.98 -7.64
N LEU A 153 -9.02 -1.46 -6.96
CA LEU A 153 -8.16 -2.29 -6.10
C LEU A 153 -8.94 -2.84 -4.90
N ILE A 154 -9.75 -2.02 -4.24
CA ILE A 154 -10.55 -2.45 -3.09
C ILE A 154 -11.60 -3.49 -3.49
N GLU A 155 -12.26 -3.34 -4.64
CA GLU A 155 -13.15 -4.36 -5.21
C GLU A 155 -12.39 -5.68 -5.46
N ARG A 156 -11.19 -5.58 -6.03
CA ARG A 156 -10.33 -6.75 -6.28
C ARG A 156 -9.89 -7.41 -4.97
N PHE A 157 -9.55 -6.62 -3.94
CA PHE A 157 -9.22 -7.18 -2.61
C PHE A 157 -10.42 -7.93 -2.02
N LYS A 158 -11.64 -7.37 -2.14
CA LYS A 158 -12.86 -8.03 -1.66
C LYS A 158 -13.09 -9.39 -2.32
N GLN A 159 -12.82 -9.50 -3.63
CA GLN A 159 -12.96 -10.75 -4.39
C GLN A 159 -11.91 -11.82 -4.01
N HIS A 160 -10.73 -11.39 -3.53
CA HIS A 160 -9.60 -12.25 -3.23
C HIS A 160 -9.30 -12.40 -1.73
N LEU A 161 -10.08 -11.78 -0.87
CA LEU A 161 -10.09 -12.11 0.55
C LEU A 161 -10.93 -13.36 0.78
N LYS A 162 -10.38 -14.32 1.52
CA LYS A 162 -11.12 -15.48 1.98
C LYS A 162 -12.23 -15.08 2.94
N LYS A 163 -13.15 -16.01 3.20
CA LYS A 163 -14.16 -15.82 4.25
C LYS A 163 -13.42 -15.51 5.56
N ASP A 164 -13.86 -14.46 6.25
CA ASP A 164 -13.23 -13.94 7.46
C ASP A 164 -11.83 -13.33 7.29
N GLY A 165 -11.37 -13.15 6.05
CA GLY A 165 -10.11 -12.49 5.73
C GLY A 165 -10.11 -11.01 6.13
N LEU A 166 -8.92 -10.48 6.38
CA LEU A 166 -8.71 -9.12 6.89
C LEU A 166 -8.00 -8.25 5.86
N LEU A 167 -8.41 -6.99 5.78
CA LEU A 167 -7.74 -5.95 5.03
C LEU A 167 -7.07 -4.96 5.98
N TYR A 168 -5.74 -4.89 5.92
CA TYR A 168 -4.90 -4.03 6.74
C TYR A 168 -4.40 -2.86 5.91
N ILE A 169 -4.77 -1.64 6.26
CA ILE A 169 -4.36 -0.44 5.54
C ILE A 169 -3.72 0.54 6.50
N THR A 170 -2.47 0.96 6.20
CA THR A 170 -1.83 2.10 6.84
C THR A 170 -1.51 3.14 5.79
N ASP A 171 -2.01 4.36 5.98
CA ASP A 171 -1.80 5.40 4.98
C ASP A 171 -1.86 6.81 5.57
N PHE A 172 -1.50 7.80 4.75
CA PHE A 172 -1.67 9.20 5.10
C PHE A 172 -3.15 9.54 5.26
N SER A 173 -3.44 10.44 6.18
CA SER A 173 -4.78 10.92 6.46
C SER A 173 -4.75 12.42 6.71
N ILE A 174 -5.77 13.14 6.25
CA ILE A 174 -5.93 14.55 6.57
C ILE A 174 -6.79 14.62 7.83
N PRO A 175 -6.28 15.14 8.97
CA PRO A 175 -7.07 15.35 10.17
C PRO A 175 -8.28 16.24 9.87
N GLU A 176 -9.45 15.95 10.45
CA GLU A 176 -10.71 16.62 10.12
C GLU A 176 -10.72 18.10 10.50
N LYS A 177 -10.01 18.52 11.55
CA LYS A 177 -10.03 19.90 12.08
C LYS A 177 -8.68 20.31 12.66
N GLY A 178 -8.49 21.65 12.79
CA GLY A 178 -7.38 22.28 13.51
C GLY A 178 -6.14 22.61 12.69
N PHE A 179 -5.12 23.15 13.35
CA PHE A 179 -3.85 23.55 12.72
C PHE A 179 -3.20 22.38 11.95
N MET A 180 -3.34 21.16 12.45
CA MET A 180 -2.82 19.95 11.80
C MET A 180 -3.51 19.63 10.47
N HIS A 181 -4.77 20.02 10.28
CA HIS A 181 -5.46 19.90 9.00
C HIS A 181 -4.72 20.69 7.91
N TRP A 182 -4.39 21.95 8.20
CA TRP A 182 -3.68 22.80 7.24
C TRP A 182 -2.24 22.34 7.00
N SER A 183 -1.49 22.08 8.08
CA SER A 183 -0.08 21.65 7.97
C SER A 183 0.07 20.29 7.27
N THR A 184 -0.84 19.34 7.51
CA THR A 184 -0.86 18.06 6.82
C THR A 184 -1.20 18.22 5.35
N LYS A 185 -2.20 19.05 4.99
CA LYS A 185 -2.50 19.36 3.59
C LYS A 185 -1.28 19.95 2.86
N VAL A 186 -0.59 20.90 3.47
CA VAL A 186 0.63 21.50 2.90
C VAL A 186 1.75 20.44 2.79
N GLY A 187 1.99 19.66 3.84
CA GLY A 187 3.02 18.62 3.85
C GLY A 187 2.76 17.53 2.80
N VAL A 188 1.54 17.07 2.68
CA VAL A 188 1.12 16.10 1.66
C VAL A 188 1.26 16.70 0.25
N LYS A 189 0.87 17.96 0.04
CA LYS A 189 1.06 18.65 -1.25
C LYS A 189 2.53 18.75 -1.64
N ILE A 190 3.42 19.09 -0.68
CA ILE A 190 4.86 19.11 -0.91
C ILE A 190 5.36 17.70 -1.24
N LEU A 191 4.93 16.70 -0.49
CA LEU A 191 5.28 15.30 -0.71
C LEU A 191 4.90 14.86 -2.13
N TYR A 192 3.66 15.10 -2.56
CA TYR A 192 3.21 14.77 -3.92
C TYR A 192 3.91 15.57 -5.01
N THR A 193 4.24 16.83 -4.75
CA THR A 193 5.03 17.62 -5.70
C THR A 193 6.43 17.03 -5.88
N LEU A 194 7.08 16.65 -4.79
CA LEU A 194 8.40 15.99 -4.85
C LEU A 194 8.32 14.60 -5.50
N PHE A 195 7.31 13.80 -5.15
CA PHE A 195 7.08 12.49 -5.79
C PHE A 195 6.70 12.63 -7.25
N GLY A 196 5.83 13.56 -7.61
CA GLY A 196 5.46 13.84 -9.00
C GLY A 196 6.67 14.19 -9.88
N TRP A 197 7.61 14.96 -9.34
CA TRP A 197 8.88 15.28 -10.02
C TRP A 197 9.77 14.04 -10.22
N ILE A 198 9.75 13.10 -9.27
CA ILE A 198 10.61 11.91 -9.28
C ILE A 198 9.99 10.77 -10.09
N THR A 199 8.65 10.65 -10.10
CA THR A 199 7.95 9.44 -10.56
C THR A 199 7.02 9.63 -11.76
N SER A 200 6.76 10.88 -12.16
CA SER A 200 5.71 11.21 -13.15
C SER A 200 4.30 10.72 -12.74
N LEU A 201 4.07 10.51 -11.45
CA LEU A 201 2.74 10.19 -10.92
C LEU A 201 1.86 11.44 -10.98
N SER A 202 0.67 11.30 -11.57
CA SER A 202 -0.30 12.39 -11.77
C SER A 202 -1.31 12.52 -10.62
N VAL A 203 -1.03 11.94 -9.46
CA VAL A 203 -1.94 12.00 -8.30
C VAL A 203 -1.88 13.41 -7.71
N GLN A 204 -3.03 14.11 -7.73
CA GLN A 204 -3.13 15.51 -7.32
C GLN A 204 -3.67 15.68 -5.89
N HIS A 205 -4.26 14.65 -5.31
CA HIS A 205 -4.85 14.67 -3.97
C HIS A 205 -4.80 13.29 -3.33
N LEU A 206 -4.86 13.26 -2.00
CA LEU A 206 -4.99 12.00 -1.24
C LEU A 206 -6.35 11.36 -1.54
N PRO A 207 -6.39 10.09 -1.92
CA PRO A 207 -7.65 9.37 -2.10
C PRO A 207 -8.39 9.24 -0.76
N ASN A 208 -9.73 9.25 -0.82
CA ASN A 208 -10.54 9.01 0.36
C ASN A 208 -10.69 7.51 0.64
N ILE A 209 -9.54 6.88 0.98
CA ILE A 209 -9.42 5.42 1.14
C ILE A 209 -10.49 4.88 2.09
N LYS A 210 -10.70 5.53 3.26
CA LYS A 210 -11.70 5.06 4.24
C LYS A 210 -13.10 5.02 3.65
N SER A 211 -13.51 6.06 2.94
CA SER A 211 -14.83 6.11 2.30
C SER A 211 -14.98 5.02 1.25
N ILE A 212 -13.97 4.86 0.39
CA ILE A 212 -13.96 3.86 -0.68
C ILE A 212 -14.07 2.45 -0.09
N VAL A 213 -13.31 2.13 0.95
CA VAL A 213 -13.33 0.81 1.61
C VAL A 213 -14.71 0.51 2.19
N LEU A 214 -15.31 1.49 2.90
CA LEU A 214 -16.66 1.32 3.49
C LEU A 214 -17.75 1.19 2.43
N GLN A 215 -17.67 1.93 1.32
CA GLN A 215 -18.60 1.83 0.19
C GLN A 215 -18.54 0.45 -0.51
N ASN A 216 -17.41 -0.24 -0.39
CA ASN A 216 -17.22 -1.61 -0.89
C ASN A 216 -17.61 -2.69 0.15
N ASN A 217 -18.48 -2.34 1.11
CA ASN A 217 -19.03 -3.26 2.12
C ASN A 217 -17.96 -3.94 3.00
N PHE A 218 -16.85 -3.26 3.26
CA PHE A 218 -15.97 -3.63 4.34
C PHE A 218 -16.44 -3.01 5.66
N VAL A 219 -16.25 -3.73 6.74
CA VAL A 219 -16.54 -3.27 8.09
C VAL A 219 -15.25 -2.87 8.79
N LEU A 220 -15.17 -1.66 9.29
CA LEU A 220 -14.03 -1.21 10.09
C LEU A 220 -14.07 -1.91 11.45
N LEU A 221 -13.05 -2.71 11.75
CA LEU A 221 -12.90 -3.39 13.04
C LEU A 221 -12.14 -2.50 14.03
N GLU A 222 -10.95 -2.02 13.62
CA GLU A 222 -10.07 -1.24 14.45
C GLU A 222 -9.46 -0.07 13.67
N SER A 223 -9.17 1.04 14.38
CA SER A 223 -8.52 2.21 13.80
C SER A 223 -7.64 2.90 14.83
N VAL A 224 -6.38 3.14 14.48
CA VAL A 224 -5.44 3.89 15.33
C VAL A 224 -4.84 5.03 14.50
N ALA A 225 -4.83 6.22 15.12
CA ALA A 225 -4.24 7.42 14.53
C ALA A 225 -2.87 7.71 15.15
N PHE A 226 -1.92 8.09 14.31
CA PHE A 226 -0.58 8.48 14.69
C PHE A 226 -0.30 9.90 14.20
N PHE A 227 0.74 10.52 14.76
CA PHE A 227 1.16 11.86 14.38
C PHE A 227 -0.04 12.83 14.29
N LYS A 228 -0.80 12.92 15.40
CA LYS A 228 -1.99 13.80 15.51
C LYS A 228 -3.03 13.58 14.41
N GLY A 229 -3.16 12.36 13.89
CA GLY A 229 -4.13 11.97 12.88
C GLY A 229 -3.66 12.10 11.42
N ALA A 230 -2.40 12.49 11.19
CA ALA A 230 -1.82 12.55 9.85
C ALA A 230 -1.49 11.16 9.26
N LEU A 231 -1.37 10.15 10.10
CA LEU A 231 -1.21 8.74 9.72
C LEU A 231 -2.32 7.94 10.39
N LYS A 232 -2.94 7.03 9.66
CA LYS A 232 -3.94 6.10 10.21
C LYS A 232 -3.63 4.68 9.80
N CYS A 233 -3.75 3.77 10.76
CA CYS A 233 -3.80 2.34 10.51
C CYS A 233 -5.21 1.84 10.78
N ASN A 234 -5.78 1.13 9.84
CA ASN A 234 -7.14 0.61 9.89
C ASN A 234 -7.12 -0.89 9.58
N LEU A 235 -7.92 -1.63 10.33
CA LEU A 235 -8.18 -3.05 10.10
C LEU A 235 -9.65 -3.21 9.72
N TYR A 236 -9.90 -3.88 8.60
CA TYR A 236 -11.25 -4.10 8.06
C TYR A 236 -11.51 -5.60 7.85
N LYS A 237 -12.82 -5.93 7.83
CA LYS A 237 -13.34 -7.23 7.44
C LYS A 237 -14.43 -7.10 6.37
#